data_dd67d9de467c8a94b5dd4aca314a5192
#
_entry.id   dd67d9de467c8a94b5dd4aca314a5192
#
_cell.length_a   1.000
_cell.length_b   1.000
_cell.length_c   1.000
_cell.angle_alpha   90.00
_cell.angle_beta   90.00
_cell.angle_gamma   90.00
#
_symmetry.space_group_name_H-M   'P 1'
#
loop_
_entity.id
_entity.type
_entity.pdbx_description
1 polymer ?
#
loop_
_entity_poly.entity_id
_entity_poly.type
_entity_poly.pdbx_seq_one_letter_code
_entity_poly.pdbx_strand_id
1 'polypeptide(L)'
;MRNPLSDVVVDIQPSGIRKFFDIVSEMKDAISLGVGEPDFDTPWHIREEGIYSLEKGRTFYTSNAGLKELKIEICNYLKRKLDLDYD
;
A
#
# COMPACT_ATOMS: atom_id res chain seq x y z
N MET A 1 -24.68 -9.64 -29.25
CA MET A 1 -24.78 -9.65 -27.78
C MET A 1 -24.66 -8.20 -27.29
N ARG A 2 -25.52 -7.75 -26.37
CA ARG A 2 -25.46 -6.39 -25.86
C ARG A 2 -24.22 -6.23 -24.98
N ASN A 3 -23.42 -5.16 -25.21
CA ASN A 3 -22.33 -4.81 -24.31
C ASN A 3 -22.94 -4.26 -22.99
N PRO A 4 -22.67 -4.87 -21.83
CA PRO A 4 -23.20 -4.41 -20.54
C PRO A 4 -22.49 -3.16 -19.98
N LEU A 5 -21.36 -2.76 -20.57
CA LEU A 5 -20.58 -1.60 -20.14
C LEU A 5 -21.09 -0.32 -20.79
N SER A 6 -20.97 0.80 -20.09
CA SER A 6 -21.26 2.11 -20.68
C SER A 6 -20.19 2.50 -21.70
N ASP A 7 -20.57 3.25 -22.71
CA ASP A 7 -19.65 3.69 -23.77
C ASP A 7 -18.46 4.48 -23.20
N VAL A 8 -18.69 5.30 -22.17
CA VAL A 8 -17.63 6.06 -21.46
C VAL A 8 -16.57 5.14 -20.85
N VAL A 9 -17.00 3.99 -20.30
CA VAL A 9 -16.06 3.01 -19.70
C VAL A 9 -15.31 2.24 -20.79
N VAL A 10 -15.96 1.94 -21.89
CA VAL A 10 -15.34 1.26 -23.04
C VAL A 10 -14.22 2.11 -23.65
N ASP A 11 -14.42 3.44 -23.70
CA ASP A 11 -13.47 4.38 -24.30
C ASP A 11 -12.28 4.74 -23.39
N ILE A 12 -12.30 4.34 -22.10
CA ILE A 12 -11.17 4.56 -21.19
C ILE A 12 -9.94 3.76 -21.67
N GLN A 13 -8.88 4.47 -21.99
CA GLN A 13 -7.63 3.85 -22.38
C GLN A 13 -6.89 3.30 -21.15
N PRO A 14 -6.29 2.10 -21.23
CA PRO A 14 -5.45 1.57 -20.18
C PRO A 14 -4.26 2.50 -19.89
N SER A 15 -3.86 2.60 -18.61
CA SER A 15 -2.67 3.36 -18.24
C SER A 15 -1.41 2.75 -18.86
N GLY A 16 -0.64 3.55 -19.59
CA GLY A 16 0.64 3.12 -20.21
C GLY A 16 1.74 2.81 -19.17
N ILE A 17 1.59 3.28 -17.93
CA ILE A 17 2.58 3.08 -16.85
C ILE A 17 2.80 1.60 -16.55
N ARG A 18 1.75 0.79 -16.49
CA ARG A 18 1.86 -0.66 -16.23
C ARG A 18 2.67 -1.39 -17.29
N LYS A 19 2.48 -1.03 -18.56
CA LYS A 19 3.28 -1.58 -19.68
C LYS A 19 4.77 -1.35 -19.49
N PHE A 20 5.15 -0.21 -18.93
CA PHE A 20 6.55 0.12 -18.62
C PHE A 20 7.11 -0.78 -17.52
N PHE A 21 6.34 -1.04 -16.46
CA PHE A 21 6.77 -1.92 -15.38
C PHE A 21 6.95 -3.37 -15.84
N ASP A 22 6.06 -3.85 -16.72
CA ASP A 22 6.17 -5.19 -17.30
C ASP A 22 7.49 -5.33 -18.10
N ILE A 23 7.83 -4.34 -18.92
CA ILE A 23 9.08 -4.32 -19.70
C ILE A 23 10.30 -4.29 -18.77
N VAL A 24 10.29 -3.43 -17.75
CA VAL A 24 11.42 -3.29 -16.81
C VAL A 24 11.62 -4.57 -15.99
N SER A 25 10.56 -5.27 -15.63
CA SER A 25 10.63 -6.52 -14.87
C SER A 25 11.33 -7.67 -15.63
N GLU A 26 11.32 -7.61 -16.98
CA GLU A 26 11.99 -8.57 -17.84
C GLU A 26 13.48 -8.22 -18.09
N MET A 27 13.91 -7.02 -17.74
CA MET A 27 15.28 -6.55 -17.95
C MET A 27 16.19 -6.98 -16.80
N LYS A 28 17.06 -7.96 -17.04
CA LYS A 28 17.93 -8.52 -15.99
C LYS A 28 19.03 -7.58 -15.47
N ASP A 29 19.43 -6.60 -16.26
CA ASP A 29 20.55 -5.69 -15.96
C ASP A 29 20.10 -4.25 -15.73
N ALA A 30 18.79 -4.01 -15.52
CA ALA A 30 18.24 -2.69 -15.30
C ALA A 30 18.02 -2.42 -13.80
N ILE A 31 18.44 -1.24 -13.35
CA ILE A 31 18.08 -0.70 -12.04
C ILE A 31 16.84 0.16 -12.23
N SER A 32 15.71 -0.29 -11.68
CA SER A 32 14.46 0.46 -11.78
C SER A 32 14.42 1.57 -10.73
N LEU A 33 14.17 2.79 -11.19
CA LEU A 33 13.82 3.94 -10.34
C LEU A 33 12.36 4.37 -10.52
N GLY A 34 11.55 3.49 -11.11
CA GLY A 34 10.17 3.80 -11.50
C GLY A 34 9.16 3.75 -10.35
N VAL A 35 9.43 2.97 -9.32
CA VAL A 35 8.56 2.84 -8.14
C VAL A 35 9.34 3.27 -6.91
N GLY A 36 8.73 4.11 -6.09
CA GLY A 36 9.30 4.53 -4.82
C GLY A 36 9.04 3.49 -3.72
N GLU A 37 9.71 2.34 -3.82
CA GLU A 37 9.65 1.29 -2.80
C GLU A 37 11.04 1.02 -2.21
N PRO A 38 11.12 0.72 -0.90
CA PRO A 38 12.38 0.30 -0.30
C PRO A 38 12.88 -1.03 -0.89
N ASP A 39 14.18 -1.15 -1.15
CA ASP A 39 14.83 -2.39 -1.58
C ASP A 39 15.28 -3.28 -0.40
N PHE A 40 14.75 -3.00 0.79
CA PHE A 40 14.93 -3.77 2.01
C PHE A 40 13.67 -4.54 2.35
N ASP A 41 13.84 -5.75 2.84
CA ASP A 41 12.73 -6.48 3.46
C ASP A 41 12.22 -5.72 4.69
N THR A 42 10.91 -5.76 4.89
CA THR A 42 10.30 -5.24 6.12
C THR A 42 10.96 -5.92 7.32
N PRO A 43 11.39 -5.15 8.36
CA PRO A 43 12.03 -5.71 9.54
C PRO A 43 11.24 -6.86 10.16
N TRP A 44 11.95 -7.90 10.61
CA TRP A 44 11.33 -9.15 11.08
C TRP A 44 10.25 -8.92 12.14
N HIS A 45 10.53 -8.09 13.14
CA HIS A 45 9.57 -7.82 14.21
C HIS A 45 8.24 -7.22 13.71
N ILE A 46 8.26 -6.46 12.61
CA ILE A 46 7.04 -5.91 11.99
C ILE A 46 6.30 -7.01 11.22
N ARG A 47 7.03 -7.87 10.50
CA ARG A 47 6.45 -9.02 9.79
C ARG A 47 5.80 -9.99 10.77
N GLU A 48 6.47 -10.27 11.88
CA GLU A 48 5.99 -11.16 12.94
C GLU A 48 4.67 -10.66 13.55
N GLU A 49 4.55 -9.36 13.84
CA GLU A 49 3.29 -8.77 14.31
C GLU A 49 2.17 -8.86 13.26
N GLY A 50 2.51 -8.73 11.98
CA GLY A 50 1.55 -8.96 10.89
C GLY A 50 1.02 -10.40 10.87
N ILE A 51 1.91 -11.38 10.96
CA ILE A 51 1.57 -12.81 11.03
C ILE A 51 0.69 -13.08 12.26
N TYR A 52 1.11 -12.60 13.43
CA TYR A 52 0.38 -12.76 14.67
C TYR A 52 -1.03 -12.16 14.61
N SER A 53 -1.20 -11.01 13.97
CA SER A 53 -2.50 -10.38 13.81
C SER A 53 -3.47 -11.26 13.02
N LEU A 54 -2.98 -11.92 11.98
CA LEU A 54 -3.76 -12.86 11.18
C LEU A 54 -4.11 -14.13 11.97
N GLU A 55 -3.14 -14.70 12.69
CA GLU A 55 -3.36 -15.87 13.57
C GLU A 55 -4.39 -15.59 14.66
N LYS A 56 -4.46 -14.37 15.16
CA LYS A 56 -5.48 -13.91 16.13
C LYS A 56 -6.82 -13.54 15.49
N GLY A 57 -6.99 -13.72 14.18
CA GLY A 57 -8.22 -13.45 13.48
C GLY A 57 -8.59 -11.97 13.41
N ARG A 58 -7.61 -11.07 13.45
CA ARG A 58 -7.83 -9.62 13.31
C ARG A 58 -8.05 -9.24 11.84
N THR A 59 -9.12 -9.76 11.26
CA THR A 59 -9.42 -9.66 9.82
C THR A 59 -10.74 -8.94 9.54
N PHE A 60 -11.15 -8.03 10.42
CA PHE A 60 -12.39 -7.28 10.30
C PHE A 60 -12.15 -5.85 9.82
N TYR A 61 -13.19 -5.25 9.26
CA TYR A 61 -13.18 -3.83 8.92
C TYR A 61 -13.10 -2.96 10.18
N THR A 62 -12.42 -1.84 10.05
CA THR A 62 -12.45 -0.76 11.04
C THR A 62 -13.57 0.24 10.70
N SER A 63 -13.71 1.28 11.51
CA SER A 63 -14.48 2.46 11.12
C SER A 63 -13.85 3.15 9.91
N ASN A 64 -14.62 4.00 9.20
CA ASN A 64 -14.11 4.77 8.06
C ASN A 64 -12.89 5.64 8.41
N ALA A 65 -12.79 6.08 9.65
CA ALA A 65 -11.67 6.87 10.16
C ALA A 65 -10.44 6.04 10.52
N GLY A 66 -10.49 4.71 10.36
CA GLY A 66 -9.42 3.80 10.69
C GLY A 66 -9.41 3.33 12.15
N LEU A 67 -8.42 2.54 12.50
CA LEU A 67 -8.24 1.98 13.84
C LEU A 67 -7.77 3.06 14.82
N LYS A 68 -8.52 3.25 15.91
CA LYS A 68 -8.23 4.28 16.91
C LYS A 68 -6.84 4.12 17.53
N GLU A 69 -6.49 2.90 17.89
CA GLU A 69 -5.21 2.56 18.49
C GLU A 69 -4.04 2.93 17.56
N LEU A 70 -4.17 2.67 16.26
CA LEU A 70 -3.15 3.04 15.27
C LEU A 70 -2.99 4.57 15.20
N LYS A 71 -4.08 5.32 15.23
CA LYS A 71 -4.03 6.80 15.20
C LYS A 71 -3.30 7.35 16.42
N ILE A 72 -3.59 6.81 17.61
CA ILE A 72 -2.90 7.19 18.85
C ILE A 72 -1.40 6.92 18.74
N GLU A 73 -1.01 5.76 18.23
CA GLU A 73 0.42 5.42 18.05
C GLU A 73 1.11 6.29 17.00
N ILE A 74 0.40 6.71 15.94
CA ILE A 74 0.91 7.69 14.98
C ILE A 74 1.17 9.04 15.67
N CYS A 75 0.23 9.54 16.45
CA CYS A 75 0.40 10.79 17.22
C CYS A 75 1.59 10.69 18.20
N ASN A 76 1.68 9.59 18.93
CA ASN A 76 2.80 9.32 19.83
C ASN A 76 4.15 9.27 19.10
N TYR A 77 4.18 8.66 17.92
CA TYR A 77 5.38 8.63 17.09
C TYR A 77 5.80 10.03 16.62
N LEU A 78 4.85 10.82 16.11
CA LEU A 78 5.11 12.18 15.65
C LEU A 78 5.58 13.08 16.78
N LYS A 79 4.97 12.97 17.97
CA LYS A 79 5.41 13.68 19.16
C LYS A 79 6.85 13.30 19.53
N ARG A 80 7.14 12.02 19.61
CA ARG A 80 8.45 11.51 20.04
C ARG A 80 9.58 11.83 19.05
N LYS A 81 9.29 11.80 17.74
CA LYS A 81 10.32 11.96 16.69
C LYS A 81 10.49 13.37 16.17
N LEU A 82 9.41 14.13 16.11
CA LEU A 82 9.36 15.43 15.45
C LEU A 82 8.87 16.55 16.37
N ASP A 83 8.51 16.24 17.61
CA ASP A 83 7.91 17.17 18.60
C ASP A 83 6.63 17.84 18.07
N LEU A 84 5.86 17.11 17.25
CA LEU A 84 4.58 17.56 16.72
C LEU A 84 3.42 16.99 17.55
N ASP A 85 2.47 17.85 17.93
CA ASP A 85 1.27 17.48 18.65
C ASP A 85 0.09 17.38 17.65
N TYR A 86 -0.53 16.22 17.64
CA TYR A 86 -1.78 15.94 16.92
C TYR A 86 -2.76 15.24 17.84
N ASP A 87 -4.06 15.43 17.58
CA ASP A 87 -5.21 14.82 18.26
C ASP A 87 -6.06 13.95 17.31
#